data_bf82abcebe75167effd7a90852833065
#
_entry.id   bf82abcebe75167effd7a90852833065
#
_cell.length_a   1.000
_cell.length_b   1.000
_cell.length_c   1.000
_cell.angle_alpha   90.00
_cell.angle_beta   90.00
_cell.angle_gamma   90.00
#
_symmetry.space_group_name_H-M   'P 1'
#
loop_
_entity.id
_entity.type
_entity.pdbx_description
1 polymer ?
#
loop_
_entity_poly.entity_id
_entity_poly.type
_entity_poly.pdbx_seq_one_letter_code
_entity_poly.pdbx_strand_id
1 'polypeptide(L)'
;MHDNHTNFSQEAWDELNIVMEAVREDINITCNAFMKDDKEMAQRVAPLGAVITGLCDVLKMRHAERLSQGKCGLEEGTVFSDILNSFCRIATHCASAMVALMKSGETGSDLHIHDSKIYPTNSVEYYQYFKEYGQKYDIGNQEGHVLSMEPEEVE
;
A
#
# COMPACT_ATOMS: atom_id res chain seq x y z
N MET A 1 -2.23 -37.51 -3.22
CA MET A 1 -1.78 -36.21 -3.71
C MET A 1 -3.01 -35.33 -3.80
N HIS A 2 -3.25 -34.49 -2.79
CA HIS A 2 -4.29 -33.46 -2.87
C HIS A 2 -3.70 -32.32 -3.68
N ASP A 3 -4.18 -32.15 -4.91
CA ASP A 3 -3.98 -30.91 -5.65
C ASP A 3 -4.79 -29.82 -4.95
N ASN A 4 -4.13 -29.09 -4.04
CA ASN A 4 -4.68 -27.87 -3.47
C ASN A 4 -4.61 -26.76 -4.53
N HIS A 5 -5.47 -26.83 -5.52
CA HIS A 5 -5.74 -25.69 -6.37
C HIS A 5 -6.65 -24.73 -5.59
N THR A 6 -6.06 -23.73 -4.98
CA THR A 6 -6.78 -22.60 -4.37
C THR A 6 -7.52 -21.88 -5.51
N ASN A 7 -8.80 -22.14 -5.65
CA ASN A 7 -9.62 -21.55 -6.71
C ASN A 7 -10.30 -20.27 -6.18
N PHE A 8 -9.62 -19.14 -6.34
CA PHE A 8 -10.28 -17.86 -6.15
C PHE A 8 -11.31 -17.60 -7.25
N SER A 9 -12.40 -16.89 -6.91
CA SER A 9 -13.32 -16.39 -7.91
C SER A 9 -12.61 -15.43 -8.89
N GLN A 10 -13.16 -15.27 -10.10
CA GLN A 10 -12.59 -14.32 -11.08
C GLN A 10 -12.53 -12.90 -10.49
N GLU A 11 -13.57 -12.47 -9.77
CA GLU A 11 -13.61 -11.21 -9.08
C GLU A 11 -12.44 -11.03 -8.08
N ALA A 12 -12.16 -12.06 -7.26
CA ALA A 12 -11.04 -12.04 -6.31
C ALA A 12 -9.69 -11.97 -7.02
N TRP A 13 -9.54 -12.65 -8.16
CA TRP A 13 -8.34 -12.56 -8.98
C TRP A 13 -8.14 -11.18 -9.60
N ASP A 14 -9.20 -10.56 -10.11
CA ASP A 14 -9.16 -9.23 -10.70
C ASP A 14 -8.77 -8.20 -9.64
N GLU A 15 -9.35 -8.28 -8.45
CA GLU A 15 -9.00 -7.45 -7.30
C GLU A 15 -7.54 -7.62 -6.87
N LEU A 16 -7.06 -8.87 -6.73
CA LEU A 16 -5.66 -9.14 -6.37
C LEU A 16 -4.68 -8.61 -7.42
N ASN A 17 -5.01 -8.71 -8.71
CA ASN A 17 -4.16 -8.21 -9.78
C ASN A 17 -3.95 -6.71 -9.70
N ILE A 18 -4.98 -5.93 -9.35
CA ILE A 18 -4.86 -4.48 -9.17
C ILE A 18 -3.87 -4.15 -8.04
N VAL A 19 -4.00 -4.80 -6.89
CA VAL A 19 -3.08 -4.59 -5.77
C VAL A 19 -1.66 -5.05 -6.11
N MET A 20 -1.52 -6.16 -6.82
CA MET A 20 -0.22 -6.67 -7.25
C MET A 20 0.50 -5.70 -8.20
N GLU A 21 -0.22 -5.05 -9.11
CA GLU A 21 0.36 -4.01 -9.97
C GLU A 21 0.80 -2.78 -9.16
N ALA A 22 0.02 -2.36 -8.16
CA ALA A 22 0.41 -1.28 -7.26
C ALA A 22 1.68 -1.63 -6.46
N VAL A 23 1.77 -2.84 -5.92
CA VAL A 23 2.95 -3.34 -5.20
C VAL A 23 4.17 -3.43 -6.13
N ARG A 24 3.98 -3.88 -7.37
CA ARG A 24 5.06 -3.92 -8.37
C ARG A 24 5.60 -2.52 -8.66
N GLU A 25 4.72 -1.53 -8.82
CA GLU A 25 5.13 -0.14 -9.01
C GLU A 25 5.90 0.39 -7.79
N ASP A 26 5.42 0.10 -6.57
CA ASP A 26 6.06 0.52 -5.32
C ASP A 26 7.48 -0.02 -5.18
N ILE A 27 7.69 -1.31 -5.47
CA ILE A 27 9.01 -1.93 -5.51
C ILE A 27 9.90 -1.26 -6.58
N ASN A 28 9.37 -1.02 -7.78
CA ASN A 28 10.14 -0.42 -8.87
C ASN A 28 10.58 1.01 -8.54
N ILE A 29 9.69 1.82 -7.97
CA ILE A 29 10.02 3.18 -7.53
C ILE A 29 11.08 3.13 -6.43
N THR A 30 10.90 2.26 -5.43
CA THR A 30 11.84 2.07 -4.32
C THR A 30 13.25 1.68 -4.81
N CYS A 31 13.34 0.67 -5.68
CA CYS A 31 14.62 0.24 -6.24
C CYS A 31 15.30 1.35 -7.07
N ASN A 32 14.55 2.03 -7.92
CA ASN A 32 15.10 3.11 -8.75
C ASN A 32 15.55 4.31 -7.91
N ALA A 33 14.75 4.71 -6.93
CA ALA A 33 15.11 5.80 -6.02
C ALA A 33 16.39 5.47 -5.24
N PHE A 34 16.51 4.23 -4.75
CA PHE A 34 17.68 3.78 -4.00
C PHE A 34 18.95 3.72 -4.89
N MET A 35 18.84 3.16 -6.09
CA MET A 35 19.98 3.01 -7.00
C MET A 35 20.51 4.35 -7.53
N LYS A 36 19.64 5.35 -7.65
CA LYS A 36 19.99 6.68 -8.19
C LYS A 36 20.20 7.74 -7.12
N ASP A 37 20.03 7.39 -5.84
CA ASP A 37 19.96 8.35 -4.73
C ASP A 37 18.94 9.48 -4.98
N ASP A 38 17.80 9.12 -5.57
CA ASP A 38 16.76 10.05 -5.99
C ASP A 38 15.73 10.26 -4.89
N LYS A 39 15.92 11.31 -4.10
CA LYS A 39 15.05 11.67 -2.98
C LYS A 39 13.68 12.19 -3.42
N GLU A 40 13.57 12.79 -4.59
CA GLU A 40 12.29 13.24 -5.14
C GLU A 40 11.42 12.03 -5.52
N MET A 41 11.99 11.05 -6.19
CA MET A 41 11.32 9.79 -6.50
C MET A 41 10.93 9.03 -5.21
N ALA A 42 11.77 9.05 -4.19
CA ALA A 42 11.50 8.40 -2.89
C ALA A 42 10.22 8.91 -2.20
N GLN A 43 9.84 10.17 -2.41
CA GLN A 43 8.63 10.77 -1.83
C GLN A 43 7.33 10.13 -2.33
N ARG A 44 7.35 9.42 -3.45
CA ARG A 44 6.19 8.74 -4.02
C ARG A 44 5.85 7.43 -3.34
N VAL A 45 6.82 6.81 -2.66
CA VAL A 45 6.68 5.47 -2.07
C VAL A 45 5.69 5.46 -0.90
N ALA A 46 5.78 6.42 0.02
CA ALA A 46 4.89 6.46 1.17
C ALA A 46 3.41 6.64 0.80
N PRO A 47 3.01 7.58 -0.09
CA PRO A 47 1.62 7.70 -0.51
C PRO A 47 1.12 6.47 -1.29
N LEU A 48 1.96 5.85 -2.13
CA LEU A 48 1.59 4.61 -2.82
C LEU A 48 1.41 3.45 -1.82
N GLY A 49 2.30 3.33 -0.83
CA GLY A 49 2.17 2.34 0.25
C GLY A 49 0.89 2.51 1.07
N ALA A 50 0.46 3.76 1.32
CA ALA A 50 -0.81 4.05 1.97
C ALA A 50 -2.01 3.61 1.12
N VAL A 51 -1.97 3.82 -0.20
CA VAL A 51 -3.00 3.33 -1.13
C VAL A 51 -3.05 1.80 -1.12
N ILE A 52 -1.89 1.11 -1.19
CA ILE A 52 -1.83 -0.36 -1.13
C ILE A 52 -2.46 -0.88 0.16
N THR A 53 -2.15 -0.28 1.30
CA THR A 53 -2.73 -0.67 2.59
C THR A 53 -4.25 -0.50 2.60
N GLY A 54 -4.75 0.64 2.13
CA GLY A 54 -6.18 0.90 2.01
C GLY A 54 -6.90 -0.10 1.10
N LEU A 55 -6.31 -0.44 -0.05
CA LEU A 55 -6.83 -1.47 -0.95
C LEU A 55 -6.90 -2.83 -0.26
N CYS A 56 -5.84 -3.24 0.44
CA CYS A 56 -5.81 -4.51 1.17
C CYS A 56 -6.91 -4.58 2.23
N ASP A 57 -7.17 -3.50 2.95
CA ASP A 57 -8.22 -3.47 3.98
C ASP A 57 -9.62 -3.58 3.37
N VAL A 58 -9.88 -2.89 2.26
CA VAL A 58 -11.15 -3.03 1.52
C VAL A 58 -11.33 -4.46 1.00
N LEU A 59 -10.28 -5.08 0.45
CA LEU A 59 -10.37 -6.44 -0.06
C LEU A 59 -10.58 -7.48 1.05
N LYS A 60 -10.00 -7.27 2.24
CA LYS A 60 -10.28 -8.11 3.42
C LYS A 60 -11.76 -8.02 3.81
N MET A 61 -12.34 -6.83 3.80
CA MET A 61 -13.77 -6.63 4.09
C MET A 61 -14.66 -7.33 3.06
N ARG A 62 -14.42 -7.13 1.76
CA ARG A 62 -15.15 -7.81 0.67
C ARG A 62 -15.03 -9.33 0.76
N HIS A 63 -13.83 -9.80 1.11
CA HIS A 63 -13.61 -11.23 1.27
C HIS A 63 -14.39 -11.80 2.47
N ALA A 64 -14.39 -11.11 3.61
CA ALA A 64 -15.18 -11.51 4.78
C ALA A 64 -16.68 -11.56 4.45
N GLU A 65 -17.18 -10.66 3.63
CA GLU A 65 -18.56 -10.69 3.14
C GLU A 65 -18.82 -11.89 2.23
N ARG A 66 -17.94 -12.18 1.26
CA ARG A 66 -18.03 -13.39 0.41
C ARG A 66 -18.03 -14.67 1.24
N LEU A 67 -17.20 -14.73 2.29
CA LEU A 67 -17.15 -15.86 3.21
C LEU A 67 -18.45 -16.01 3.98
N SER A 68 -19.02 -14.92 4.51
CA SER A 68 -20.29 -14.93 5.24
C SER A 68 -21.49 -15.39 4.39
N GLN A 69 -21.43 -15.13 3.09
CA GLN A 69 -22.42 -15.55 2.08
C GLN A 69 -22.18 -16.97 1.56
N GLY A 70 -21.16 -17.68 2.05
CA GLY A 70 -20.82 -19.03 1.59
C GLY A 70 -20.30 -19.10 0.15
N LYS A 71 -19.82 -17.98 -0.40
CA LYS A 71 -19.30 -17.88 -1.78
C LYS A 71 -17.83 -18.31 -1.92
N CYS A 72 -17.14 -18.50 -0.82
CA CYS A 72 -15.77 -19.01 -0.78
C CYS A 72 -15.57 -19.89 0.45
N GLY A 73 -14.58 -20.79 0.40
CA GLY A 73 -14.20 -21.65 1.50
C GLY A 73 -13.32 -20.96 2.52
N LEU A 74 -13.24 -21.54 3.72
CA LEU A 74 -12.40 -21.00 4.79
C LEU A 74 -10.90 -21.08 4.46
N GLU A 75 -10.49 -22.14 3.77
CA GLU A 75 -9.09 -22.35 3.38
C GLU A 75 -8.63 -21.31 2.35
N GLU A 76 -9.44 -21.09 1.30
CA GLU A 76 -9.19 -20.03 0.31
C GLU A 76 -9.16 -18.66 0.97
N GLY A 77 -10.00 -18.43 1.97
CA GLY A 77 -10.04 -17.19 2.74
C GLY A 77 -8.77 -16.91 3.50
N THR A 78 -8.18 -17.93 4.09
CA THR A 78 -6.91 -17.81 4.81
C THR A 78 -5.78 -17.44 3.84
N VAL A 79 -5.67 -18.14 2.72
CA VAL A 79 -4.64 -17.86 1.70
C VAL A 79 -4.80 -16.44 1.12
N PHE A 80 -6.04 -16.01 0.83
CA PHE A 80 -6.31 -14.66 0.34
C PHE A 80 -5.83 -13.58 1.33
N SER A 81 -6.16 -13.76 2.61
CA SER A 81 -5.72 -12.84 3.66
C SER A 81 -4.21 -12.81 3.83
N ASP A 82 -3.53 -13.94 3.71
CA ASP A 82 -2.07 -14.04 3.81
C ASP A 82 -1.37 -13.33 2.64
N ILE A 83 -1.93 -13.42 1.44
CA ILE A 83 -1.45 -12.67 0.28
C ILE A 83 -1.56 -11.17 0.54
N LEU A 84 -2.71 -10.67 0.98
CA LEU A 84 -2.92 -9.26 1.28
C LEU A 84 -1.99 -8.76 2.40
N ASN A 85 -1.80 -9.54 3.45
CA ASN A 85 -0.86 -9.21 4.52
C ASN A 85 0.58 -9.12 3.99
N SER A 86 0.96 -9.99 3.06
CA SER A 86 2.27 -9.96 2.42
C SER A 86 2.47 -8.70 1.58
N PHE A 87 1.45 -8.25 0.86
CA PHE A 87 1.49 -6.99 0.10
C PHE A 87 1.67 -5.77 1.02
N CYS A 88 0.93 -5.70 2.12
CA CYS A 88 1.10 -4.63 3.11
C CYS A 88 2.51 -4.62 3.72
N ARG A 89 3.08 -5.80 4.00
CA ARG A 89 4.46 -5.89 4.51
C ARG A 89 5.49 -5.40 3.49
N ILE A 90 5.33 -5.73 2.22
CA ILE A 90 6.21 -5.23 1.15
C ILE A 90 6.15 -3.71 1.11
N ALA A 91 4.97 -3.10 1.07
CA ALA A 91 4.80 -1.65 1.08
C ALA A 91 5.46 -1.00 2.30
N THR A 92 5.32 -1.60 3.50
CA THR A 92 5.98 -1.13 4.71
C THR A 92 7.50 -1.18 4.60
N HIS A 93 8.06 -2.25 4.01
CA HIS A 93 9.50 -2.36 3.80
C HIS A 93 10.02 -1.35 2.77
N CYS A 94 9.29 -1.11 1.69
CA CYS A 94 9.59 -0.07 0.70
C CYS A 94 9.65 1.31 1.35
N ALA A 95 8.63 1.68 2.15
CA ALA A 95 8.61 2.92 2.89
C ALA A 95 9.79 3.05 3.86
N SER A 96 10.12 1.99 4.60
CA SER A 96 11.26 1.97 5.53
C SER A 96 12.60 2.15 4.82
N ALA A 97 12.77 1.56 3.63
CA ALA A 97 13.97 1.74 2.82
C ALA A 97 14.13 3.20 2.36
N MET A 98 13.02 3.86 2.01
CA MET A 98 13.05 5.27 1.61
C MET A 98 13.35 6.21 2.79
N VAL A 99 12.83 5.91 3.98
CA VAL A 99 13.24 6.63 5.20
C VAL A 99 14.75 6.54 5.42
N ALA A 100 15.34 5.36 5.27
CA ALA A 100 16.79 5.17 5.40
C ALA A 100 17.56 5.96 4.32
N LEU A 101 17.10 5.96 3.08
CA LEU A 101 17.70 6.73 1.98
C LEU A 101 17.67 8.23 2.28
N MET A 102 16.55 8.75 2.77
CA MET A 102 16.42 10.18 3.07
C MET A 102 17.30 10.61 4.25
N LYS A 103 17.50 9.74 5.24
CA LYS A 103 18.40 9.99 6.38
C LYS A 103 19.89 9.91 6.01
N SER A 104 20.27 9.15 4.99
CA SER A 104 21.67 8.93 4.63
C SER A 104 22.42 10.20 4.12
N GLY A 105 21.69 11.28 3.81
CA GLY A 105 22.28 12.56 3.41
C GLY A 105 22.51 13.57 4.54
N GLU A 106 22.07 13.27 5.76
CA GLU A 106 22.20 14.14 6.92
C GLU A 106 23.40 13.72 7.78
N THR A 107 24.60 14.15 7.42
CA THR A 107 25.78 14.03 8.27
C THR A 107 25.79 15.18 9.27
N GLY A 108 25.39 14.92 10.51
CA GLY A 108 25.64 15.83 11.62
C GLY A 108 24.56 15.83 12.70
N SER A 109 24.88 15.21 13.81
CA SER A 109 24.48 15.48 15.21
C SER A 109 23.01 15.71 15.62
N ASP A 110 22.02 15.54 14.79
CA ASP A 110 20.61 15.66 15.21
C ASP A 110 19.84 14.33 15.11
N LEU A 111 20.36 13.32 15.79
CA LEU A 111 19.74 11.98 15.94
C LEU A 111 18.44 11.97 16.77
N HIS A 112 17.94 13.14 17.18
CA HIS A 112 16.75 13.29 18.02
C HIS A 112 15.64 14.14 17.40
N ILE A 113 15.65 14.39 16.10
CA ILE A 113 14.55 15.11 15.46
C ILE A 113 13.49 14.11 14.99
N HIS A 114 12.35 14.19 15.67
CA HIS A 114 11.04 13.61 15.38
C HIS A 114 10.86 13.04 13.96
N ASP A 115 10.44 11.77 13.89
CA ASP A 115 10.01 11.02 12.69
C ASP A 115 9.02 11.76 11.77
N SER A 116 8.38 12.82 12.26
CA SER A 116 7.40 13.64 11.53
C SER A 116 7.98 14.56 10.45
N LYS A 117 9.30 14.80 10.41
CA LYS A 117 9.93 15.64 9.38
C LYS A 117 10.39 14.88 8.13
N ILE A 118 10.49 13.56 8.20
CA ILE A 118 11.04 12.74 7.11
C ILE A 118 9.98 12.39 6.07
N TYR A 119 8.74 12.25 6.50
CA TYR A 119 7.56 12.14 5.66
C TYR A 119 6.47 13.03 6.24
N PRO A 120 6.38 14.29 5.83
CA PRO A 120 5.21 15.08 6.17
C PRO A 120 4.02 14.46 5.41
N THR A 121 3.32 13.54 6.08
CA THR A 121 2.05 12.98 5.59
C THR A 121 1.00 14.05 5.33
N ASN A 122 1.29 15.29 5.73
CA ASN A 122 0.47 16.47 5.56
C ASN A 122 1.01 17.41 4.46
N SER A 123 2.02 16.99 3.66
CA SER A 123 2.48 17.83 2.56
C SER A 123 1.48 17.79 1.39
N VAL A 124 1.39 18.89 0.65
CA VAL A 124 0.55 18.99 -0.55
C VAL A 124 0.95 17.93 -1.57
N GLU A 125 2.26 17.69 -1.72
CA GLU A 125 2.83 16.70 -2.62
C GLU A 125 2.42 15.28 -2.24
N TYR A 126 2.46 14.92 -0.95
CA TYR A 126 2.01 13.63 -0.46
C TYR A 126 0.55 13.38 -0.84
N TYR A 127 -0.31 14.38 -0.60
CA TYR A 127 -1.73 14.28 -0.88
C TYR A 127 -2.04 14.17 -2.38
N GLN A 128 -1.28 14.89 -3.21
CA GLN A 128 -1.39 14.77 -4.67
C GLN A 128 -1.05 13.36 -5.15
N TYR A 129 0.08 12.79 -4.71
CA TYR A 129 0.45 11.41 -5.05
C TYR A 129 -0.54 10.39 -4.52
N PHE A 130 -0.99 10.55 -3.28
CA PHE A 130 -2.01 9.67 -2.71
C PHE A 130 -3.29 9.65 -3.53
N LYS A 131 -3.77 10.81 -3.96
CA LYS A 131 -4.96 10.94 -4.81
C LYS A 131 -4.74 10.36 -6.20
N GLU A 132 -3.59 10.62 -6.81
CA GLU A 132 -3.22 10.10 -8.13
C GLU A 132 -3.18 8.57 -8.12
N TYR A 133 -2.51 7.96 -7.14
CA TYR A 133 -2.45 6.51 -7.00
C TYR A 133 -3.79 5.89 -6.62
N GLY A 134 -4.58 6.56 -5.78
CA GLY A 134 -5.93 6.12 -5.45
C GLY A 134 -6.86 6.07 -6.66
N GLN A 135 -6.71 7.00 -7.61
CA GLN A 135 -7.44 6.99 -8.87
C GLN A 135 -6.90 5.94 -9.86
N LYS A 136 -5.58 5.74 -9.89
CA LYS A 136 -4.94 4.78 -10.78
C LYS A 136 -5.27 3.33 -10.42
N TYR A 137 -5.34 3.02 -9.13
CA TYR A 137 -5.57 1.67 -8.60
C TYR A 137 -6.97 1.54 -7.98
N ASP A 138 -7.99 1.92 -8.75
CA ASP A 138 -9.38 1.82 -8.32
C ASP A 138 -9.89 0.38 -8.49
N ILE A 139 -10.40 -0.22 -7.40
CA ILE A 139 -11.03 -1.55 -7.41
C ILE A 139 -12.55 -1.49 -7.58
N GLY A 140 -13.09 -0.36 -8.02
CA GLY A 140 -14.52 -0.15 -8.26
C GLY A 140 -15.39 -0.18 -7.00
N ASN A 141 -16.48 0.60 -6.99
CA ASN A 141 -17.45 0.68 -5.89
C ASN A 141 -16.87 0.94 -4.49
N GLN A 142 -15.89 1.82 -4.41
CA GLN A 142 -15.50 2.41 -3.15
C GLN A 142 -16.31 3.69 -2.93
N GLU A 143 -17.50 3.55 -2.37
CA GLU A 143 -18.11 4.68 -1.71
C GLU A 143 -17.21 5.08 -0.53
N GLY A 144 -16.30 6.00 -0.80
CA GLY A 144 -15.77 6.91 0.21
C GLY A 144 -14.65 6.44 1.13
N HIS A 145 -14.10 5.23 1.08
CA HIS A 145 -13.24 4.78 2.18
C HIS A 145 -11.72 5.00 1.98
N VAL A 146 -11.20 5.00 0.78
CA VAL A 146 -9.76 5.31 0.54
C VAL A 146 -9.52 6.81 0.42
N LEU A 147 -10.53 7.58 0.00
CA LEU A 147 -10.43 9.04 -0.17
C LEU A 147 -10.95 9.84 1.03
N SER A 148 -11.49 9.20 2.07
CA SER A 148 -12.05 9.88 3.25
C SER A 148 -11.02 10.16 4.37
N MET A 149 -9.74 9.96 4.13
CA MET A 149 -8.70 10.52 4.98
C MET A 149 -8.44 11.97 4.59
N GLU A 150 -9.43 12.83 4.79
CA GLU A 150 -9.17 14.27 4.82
C GLU A 150 -8.25 14.56 6.02
N PRO A 151 -7.22 15.39 5.83
CA PRO A 151 -6.40 15.81 6.96
C PRO A 151 -7.31 16.53 7.94
N GLU A 152 -7.35 16.08 9.20
CA GLU A 152 -7.94 16.88 10.28
C GLU A 152 -7.27 18.24 10.24
N GLU A 153 -8.07 19.28 10.02
CA GLU A 153 -7.63 20.66 10.15
C GLU A 153 -7.16 20.85 11.61
N VAL A 154 -5.86 20.95 11.78
CA VAL A 154 -5.27 21.35 13.05
C VAL A 154 -5.42 22.86 13.15
N GLU A 155 -6.38 23.29 13.99
CA GLU A 155 -6.44 24.68 14.49
C GLU A 155 -5.18 25.05 15.32
#